data_e05e202771d2001bb8b13949d2846a04
#
_entry.id   e05e202771d2001bb8b13949d2846a04
#
_cell.length_a   1.000
_cell.length_b   1.000
_cell.length_c   1.000
_cell.angle_alpha   90.00
_cell.angle_beta   90.00
_cell.angle_gamma   90.00
#
_symmetry.space_group_name_H-M   'P 1'
#
loop_
_entity.id
_entity.type
_entity.pdbx_description
1 polymer ?
#
loop_
_entity_poly.entity_id
_entity_poly.type
_entity_poly.pdbx_seq_one_letter_code
_entity_poly.pdbx_strand_id
1 'polypeptide(L)'
;LSKLKENVQFIEIIVVNDGSTDNSLKILNENDNLYDHLINNSQNKGKGNAVKSALENASGKYVIFQDADLEYDPNDFIKFIKLIRKFSPDLIIGSRFNYADYTRSHHFFNKIGNYFITFLFNIIYQTTFTDVYSCYACFKKELLNHNNLKTNGFEQHAEILCKVVKKGNNF
;
A
#
# COMPACT_ATOMS: atom_id res chain seq x y z
N LEU A 1 1.90 -4.16 -13.96
CA LEU A 1 0.61 -4.86 -13.89
C LEU A 1 0.69 -6.27 -14.47
N SER A 2 1.26 -6.47 -15.70
CA SER A 2 1.39 -7.79 -16.33
C SER A 2 2.01 -8.84 -15.40
N LYS A 3 3.14 -8.53 -14.77
CA LYS A 3 3.81 -9.42 -13.81
C LYS A 3 2.92 -9.83 -12.62
N LEU A 4 2.02 -8.97 -12.17
CA LEU A 4 1.08 -9.31 -11.10
C LEU A 4 0.05 -10.33 -11.57
N LYS A 5 -0.55 -10.13 -12.74
CA LYS A 5 -1.52 -11.09 -13.31
C LYS A 5 -0.92 -12.45 -13.64
N GLU A 6 0.35 -12.47 -14.10
CA GLU A 6 1.06 -13.71 -14.42
C GLU A 6 1.40 -14.55 -13.17
N ASN A 7 1.79 -13.89 -12.08
CA ASN A 7 2.37 -14.56 -10.90
C ASN A 7 1.37 -14.81 -9.77
N VAL A 8 0.21 -14.15 -9.77
CA VAL A 8 -0.76 -14.21 -8.69
C VAL A 8 -2.15 -14.53 -9.22
N GLN A 9 -2.59 -15.75 -9.02
CA GLN A 9 -3.99 -16.11 -9.22
C GLN A 9 -4.84 -15.52 -8.08
N PHE A 10 -6.01 -14.99 -8.40
CA PHE A 10 -6.97 -14.38 -7.46
C PHE A 10 -6.54 -13.02 -6.89
N ILE A 11 -5.91 -12.20 -7.72
CA ILE A 11 -5.66 -10.78 -7.41
C ILE A 11 -6.71 -9.92 -8.12
N GLU A 12 -7.28 -8.98 -7.39
CA GLU A 12 -8.08 -7.89 -7.93
C GLU A 12 -7.17 -6.66 -8.05
N ILE A 13 -7.04 -6.10 -9.24
CA ILE A 13 -6.19 -4.94 -9.52
C ILE A 13 -7.08 -3.72 -9.75
N ILE A 14 -7.01 -2.76 -8.85
CA ILE A 14 -7.71 -1.49 -8.95
C ILE A 14 -6.68 -0.40 -9.24
N VAL A 15 -6.81 0.25 -10.38
CA VAL A 15 -5.96 1.38 -10.77
C VAL A 15 -6.73 2.67 -10.53
N VAL A 16 -6.09 3.64 -9.89
CA VAL A 16 -6.65 4.98 -9.72
C VAL A 16 -5.77 5.98 -10.46
N ASN A 17 -6.34 6.63 -11.45
CA ASN A 17 -5.76 7.80 -12.11
C ASN A 17 -6.28 9.06 -11.42
N ASP A 18 -5.43 9.71 -10.64
CA ASP A 18 -5.82 10.90 -9.85
C ASP A 18 -5.59 12.20 -10.64
N GLY A 19 -6.27 12.30 -11.79
CA GLY A 19 -6.26 13.50 -12.62
C GLY A 19 -4.93 13.77 -13.31
N SER A 20 -4.26 12.72 -13.82
CA SER A 20 -3.03 12.89 -14.61
C SER A 20 -3.28 13.73 -15.85
N THR A 21 -2.34 14.62 -16.17
CA THR A 21 -2.39 15.53 -17.34
C THR A 21 -1.52 15.07 -18.50
N ASP A 22 -0.80 13.98 -18.33
CA ASP A 22 0.06 13.33 -19.31
C ASP A 22 -0.66 12.19 -20.05
N ASN A 23 0.08 11.31 -20.71
CA ASN A 23 -0.45 10.17 -21.45
C ASN A 23 -0.91 9.00 -20.56
N SER A 24 -0.89 9.12 -19.22
CA SER A 24 -1.20 8.02 -18.31
C SER A 24 -2.58 7.41 -18.57
N LEU A 25 -3.62 8.23 -18.69
CA LEU A 25 -4.99 7.73 -18.95
C LEU A 25 -5.09 7.01 -20.30
N LYS A 26 -4.44 7.54 -21.33
CA LYS A 26 -4.40 6.90 -22.65
C LYS A 26 -3.75 5.51 -22.57
N ILE A 27 -2.58 5.42 -21.90
CA ILE A 27 -1.87 4.15 -21.73
C ILE A 27 -2.72 3.15 -20.93
N LEU A 28 -3.42 3.59 -19.89
CA LEU A 28 -4.32 2.74 -19.13
C LEU A 28 -5.45 2.19 -20.00
N ASN A 29 -6.12 3.03 -20.80
CA ASN A 29 -7.19 2.61 -21.68
C ASN A 29 -6.72 1.64 -22.79
N GLU A 30 -5.49 1.78 -23.27
CA GLU A 30 -4.88 0.87 -24.26
C GLU A 30 -4.47 -0.48 -23.64
N ASN A 31 -4.46 -0.60 -22.31
CA ASN A 31 -4.05 -1.78 -21.57
C ASN A 31 -5.10 -2.21 -20.54
N ASP A 32 -6.37 -2.12 -20.88
CA ASP A 32 -7.51 -2.41 -20.00
C ASP A 32 -7.57 -3.86 -19.52
N ASN A 33 -6.93 -4.77 -20.24
CA ASN A 33 -6.79 -6.18 -19.88
C ASN A 33 -5.85 -6.43 -18.68
N LEU A 34 -5.09 -5.42 -18.23
CA LEU A 34 -4.11 -5.55 -17.16
C LEU A 34 -4.64 -5.23 -15.75
N TYR A 35 -5.87 -4.75 -15.63
CA TYR A 35 -6.51 -4.45 -14.34
C TYR A 35 -8.00 -4.83 -14.38
N ASP A 36 -8.63 -4.84 -13.22
CA ASP A 36 -10.05 -5.20 -13.09
C ASP A 36 -10.92 -3.94 -12.98
N HIS A 37 -10.42 -2.89 -12.35
CA HIS A 37 -11.13 -1.62 -12.20
C HIS A 37 -10.21 -0.42 -12.47
N LEU A 38 -10.70 0.53 -13.25
CA LEU A 38 -10.08 1.85 -13.44
C LEU A 38 -10.98 2.94 -12.85
N ILE A 39 -10.45 3.64 -11.85
CA ILE A 39 -11.08 4.83 -11.28
C ILE A 39 -10.34 6.05 -11.85
N ASN A 40 -11.07 6.90 -12.57
CA ASN A 40 -10.49 8.09 -13.20
C ASN A 40 -11.07 9.35 -12.57
N ASN A 41 -10.26 10.06 -11.78
CA ASN A 41 -10.63 11.35 -11.22
C ASN A 41 -10.42 12.45 -12.26
N SER A 42 -11.38 13.38 -12.36
CA SER A 42 -11.29 14.51 -13.28
C SER A 42 -10.23 15.56 -12.86
N GLN A 43 -9.83 15.54 -11.60
CA GLN A 43 -8.83 16.43 -11.01
C GLN A 43 -8.02 15.69 -9.97
N ASN A 44 -6.78 16.12 -9.76
CA ASN A 44 -5.94 15.61 -8.69
C ASN A 44 -6.52 16.00 -7.33
N LYS A 45 -6.82 15.00 -6.50
CA LYS A 45 -7.36 15.15 -5.13
C LYS A 45 -6.39 14.64 -4.07
N GLY A 46 -5.21 14.20 -4.49
CA GLY A 46 -4.15 13.69 -3.64
C GLY A 46 -4.21 12.16 -3.42
N LYS A 47 -3.03 11.60 -3.12
CA LYS A 47 -2.83 10.15 -2.92
C LYS A 47 -3.85 9.54 -1.96
N GLY A 48 -4.14 10.22 -0.86
CA GLY A 48 -5.08 9.73 0.13
C GLY A 48 -6.51 9.61 -0.40
N ASN A 49 -6.95 10.53 -1.28
CA ASN A 49 -8.27 10.41 -1.91
C ASN A 49 -8.30 9.24 -2.90
N ALA A 50 -7.23 9.06 -3.68
CA ALA A 50 -7.09 7.91 -4.57
C ALA A 50 -7.18 6.58 -3.82
N VAL A 51 -6.51 6.47 -2.66
CA VAL A 51 -6.56 5.30 -1.78
C VAL A 51 -7.97 5.06 -1.25
N LYS A 52 -8.70 6.11 -0.82
CA LYS A 52 -10.10 5.97 -0.37
C LYS A 52 -10.98 5.40 -1.48
N SER A 53 -10.88 5.94 -2.68
CA SER A 53 -11.66 5.48 -3.84
C SER A 53 -11.34 4.02 -4.19
N ALA A 54 -10.06 3.62 -4.12
CA ALA A 54 -9.67 2.22 -4.32
C ALA A 54 -10.26 1.30 -3.25
N LEU A 55 -10.18 1.68 -1.97
CA LEU A 55 -10.70 0.90 -0.85
C LEU A 55 -12.22 0.71 -0.90
N GLU A 56 -12.96 1.71 -1.37
CA GLU A 56 -14.40 1.63 -1.57
C GLU A 56 -14.78 0.56 -2.59
N ASN A 57 -14.01 0.45 -3.65
CA ASN A 57 -14.26 -0.49 -4.76
C ASN A 57 -13.61 -1.87 -4.56
N ALA A 58 -12.67 -2.01 -3.64
CA ALA A 58 -11.98 -3.28 -3.41
C ALA A 58 -12.92 -4.32 -2.83
N SER A 59 -12.90 -5.55 -3.36
CA SER A 59 -13.68 -6.70 -2.88
C SER A 59 -12.83 -7.70 -2.09
N GLY A 60 -11.51 -7.66 -2.26
CA GLY A 60 -10.57 -8.61 -1.67
C GLY A 60 -10.53 -8.61 -0.14
N LYS A 61 -10.23 -9.77 0.46
CA LYS A 61 -10.06 -9.91 1.91
C LYS A 61 -8.85 -9.14 2.43
N TYR A 62 -7.79 -9.08 1.65
CA TYR A 62 -6.57 -8.32 1.94
C TYR A 62 -6.39 -7.21 0.92
N VAL A 63 -5.84 -6.11 1.36
CA VAL A 63 -5.47 -4.98 0.51
C VAL A 63 -3.98 -4.73 0.63
N ILE A 64 -3.32 -4.50 -0.50
CA ILE A 64 -1.93 -4.04 -0.57
C ILE A 64 -1.85 -2.85 -1.52
N PHE A 65 -1.05 -1.85 -1.15
CA PHE A 65 -0.81 -0.69 -2.01
C PHE A 65 0.44 -0.91 -2.85
N GLN A 66 0.38 -0.47 -4.11
CA GLN A 66 1.50 -0.47 -5.04
C GLN A 66 1.61 0.89 -5.69
N ASP A 67 2.66 1.63 -5.41
CA ASP A 67 2.96 2.86 -6.12
C ASP A 67 3.47 2.53 -7.55
N ALA A 68 3.17 3.39 -8.52
CA ALA A 68 3.50 3.17 -9.93
C ALA A 68 4.89 3.71 -10.31
N ASP A 69 5.77 3.96 -9.34
CA ASP A 69 7.08 4.59 -9.50
C ASP A 69 8.26 3.60 -9.63
N LEU A 70 7.97 2.30 -9.67
CA LEU A 70 8.95 1.20 -9.72
C LEU A 70 9.90 1.14 -8.50
N GLU A 71 9.57 1.81 -7.40
CA GLU A 71 10.35 1.72 -6.16
C GLU A 71 10.26 0.33 -5.52
N TYR A 72 9.12 -0.36 -5.74
CA TYR A 72 8.87 -1.70 -5.22
C TYR A 72 8.70 -2.71 -6.35
N ASP A 73 9.30 -3.91 -6.19
CA ASP A 73 9.15 -4.99 -7.16
C ASP A 73 7.82 -5.73 -6.96
N PRO A 74 6.94 -5.78 -7.97
CA PRO A 74 5.70 -6.55 -7.89
C PRO A 74 5.90 -8.05 -7.59
N ASN A 75 7.08 -8.61 -7.83
CA ASN A 75 7.39 -10.00 -7.46
C ASN A 75 7.36 -10.23 -5.94
N ASP A 76 7.54 -9.19 -5.15
CA ASP A 76 7.45 -9.29 -3.68
C ASP A 76 6.06 -9.67 -3.20
N PHE A 77 5.00 -9.48 -4.00
CA PHE A 77 3.65 -9.95 -3.66
C PHE A 77 3.59 -11.45 -3.35
N ILE A 78 4.43 -12.25 -3.98
CA ILE A 78 4.53 -13.69 -3.70
C ILE A 78 4.92 -13.93 -2.23
N LYS A 79 5.78 -13.08 -1.66
CA LYS A 79 6.19 -13.17 -0.26
C LYS A 79 5.01 -12.86 0.67
N PHE A 80 4.24 -11.81 0.36
CA PHE A 80 3.02 -11.47 1.11
C PHE A 80 1.99 -12.60 1.08
N ILE A 81 1.75 -13.20 -0.09
CA ILE A 81 0.80 -14.31 -0.23
C ILE A 81 1.23 -15.52 0.60
N LYS A 82 2.53 -15.85 0.61
CA LYS A 82 3.05 -16.94 1.45
C LYS A 82 2.80 -16.68 2.94
N LEU A 83 3.03 -15.44 3.40
CA LEU A 83 2.79 -15.04 4.79
C LEU A 83 1.30 -15.07 5.13
N ILE A 84 0.44 -14.55 4.23
CA ILE A 84 -1.02 -14.58 4.40
C ILE A 84 -1.53 -16.02 4.54
N ARG A 85 -1.09 -16.93 3.67
CA ARG A 85 -1.51 -18.33 3.71
C ARG A 85 -1.04 -19.06 4.96
N LYS A 86 0.15 -18.73 5.47
CA LYS A 86 0.76 -19.43 6.60
C LYS A 86 0.24 -18.91 7.95
N PHE A 87 0.06 -17.61 8.08
CA PHE A 87 -0.17 -16.98 9.39
C PHE A 87 -1.49 -16.21 9.48
N SER A 88 -2.15 -15.92 8.34
CA SER A 88 -3.36 -15.08 8.27
C SER A 88 -3.23 -13.77 9.07
N PRO A 89 -2.13 -13.02 8.93
CA PRO A 89 -1.87 -11.84 9.75
C PRO A 89 -2.90 -10.74 9.48
N ASP A 90 -3.06 -9.85 10.43
CA ASP A 90 -3.93 -8.68 10.31
C ASP A 90 -3.25 -7.55 9.51
N LEU A 91 -1.92 -7.46 9.64
CA LEU A 91 -1.06 -6.49 8.95
C LEU A 91 0.30 -7.09 8.65
N ILE A 92 0.83 -6.82 7.47
CA ILE A 92 2.21 -7.07 7.07
C ILE A 92 2.78 -5.76 6.54
N ILE A 93 3.95 -5.36 7.01
CA ILE A 93 4.69 -4.21 6.48
C ILE A 93 5.99 -4.70 5.87
N GLY A 94 6.20 -4.43 4.58
CA GLY A 94 7.49 -4.66 3.93
C GLY A 94 8.49 -3.60 4.37
N SER A 95 9.69 -4.00 4.82
CA SER A 95 10.74 -3.07 5.22
C SER A 95 11.68 -2.75 4.05
N ARG A 96 11.98 -1.48 3.86
CA ARG A 96 13.00 -1.01 2.91
C ARG A 96 14.43 -1.11 3.45
N PHE A 97 14.57 -1.36 4.76
CA PHE A 97 15.86 -1.30 5.47
C PHE A 97 16.42 -2.66 5.85
N ASN A 98 15.59 -3.70 5.89
CA ASN A 98 15.97 -5.02 6.32
C ASN A 98 15.87 -6.02 5.17
N TYR A 99 16.96 -6.74 4.90
CA TYR A 99 17.02 -7.88 3.98
C TYR A 99 16.58 -7.61 2.53
N ALA A 100 16.69 -6.37 2.05
CA ALA A 100 16.53 -6.07 0.64
C ALA A 100 17.83 -6.39 -0.09
N ASP A 101 17.77 -7.16 -1.18
CA ASP A 101 18.92 -7.46 -2.04
C ASP A 101 19.50 -6.17 -2.64
N TYR A 102 18.64 -5.14 -2.79
CA TYR A 102 19.00 -3.80 -3.27
C TYR A 102 18.25 -2.76 -2.46
N THR A 103 18.95 -1.79 -1.89
CA THR A 103 18.35 -0.62 -1.22
C THR A 103 18.63 0.64 -2.02
N ARG A 104 17.58 1.39 -2.33
CA ARG A 104 17.75 2.72 -2.92
C ARG A 104 18.34 3.67 -1.87
N SER A 105 19.27 4.53 -2.30
CA SER A 105 19.81 5.57 -1.42
C SER A 105 18.70 6.56 -1.03
N HIS A 106 18.46 6.72 0.25
CA HIS A 106 17.53 7.72 0.79
C HIS A 106 18.29 8.94 1.29
N HIS A 107 17.64 10.10 1.27
CA HIS A 107 18.20 11.27 1.93
C HIS A 107 18.39 11.00 3.42
N PHE A 108 19.55 11.35 3.96
CA PHE A 108 19.96 11.05 5.33
C PHE A 108 18.92 11.48 6.37
N PHE A 109 18.41 12.71 6.26
CA PHE A 109 17.39 13.21 7.19
C PHE A 109 16.04 12.49 7.09
N ASN A 110 15.64 12.06 5.89
CA ASN A 110 14.41 11.29 5.71
C ASN A 110 14.52 9.92 6.41
N LYS A 111 15.70 9.31 6.36
CA LYS A 111 15.97 8.04 7.04
C LYS A 111 15.91 8.20 8.56
N ILE A 112 16.54 9.25 9.11
CA ILE A 112 16.47 9.55 10.55
C ILE A 112 15.04 9.82 10.98
N GLY A 113 14.30 10.64 10.22
CA GLY A 113 12.90 10.93 10.50
C GLY A 113 12.04 9.67 10.53
N ASN A 114 12.24 8.76 9.58
CA ASN A 114 11.51 7.49 9.55
C ASN A 114 11.85 6.60 10.75
N TYR A 115 13.12 6.49 11.15
CA TYR A 115 13.50 5.75 12.35
C TYR A 115 12.85 6.33 13.61
N PHE A 116 12.84 7.65 13.74
CA PHE A 116 12.22 8.31 14.89
C PHE A 116 10.71 8.07 14.95
N ILE A 117 10.01 8.21 13.81
CA ILE A 117 8.57 7.96 13.73
C ILE A 117 8.26 6.49 14.00
N THR A 118 9.04 5.56 13.43
CA THR A 118 8.89 4.13 13.66
C THR A 118 9.10 3.78 15.14
N PHE A 119 10.10 4.37 15.80
CA PHE A 119 10.35 4.21 17.22
C PHE A 119 9.17 4.68 18.08
N LEU A 120 8.66 5.89 17.83
CA LEU A 120 7.48 6.41 18.54
C LEU A 120 6.24 5.54 18.30
N PHE A 121 6.01 5.11 17.07
CA PHE A 121 4.91 4.22 16.73
C PHE A 121 4.98 2.91 17.52
N ASN A 122 6.16 2.29 17.56
CA ASN A 122 6.37 1.04 18.28
C ASN A 122 6.13 1.19 19.80
N ILE A 123 6.53 2.32 20.41
CA ILE A 123 6.23 2.59 21.81
C ILE A 123 4.73 2.73 22.04
N ILE A 124 4.03 3.52 21.21
CA ILE A 124 2.62 3.82 21.40
C ILE A 124 1.74 2.58 21.18
N TYR A 125 2.08 1.76 20.19
CA TYR A 125 1.28 0.60 19.80
C TYR A 125 1.85 -0.74 20.28
N GLN A 126 2.97 -0.73 21.02
CA GLN A 126 3.66 -1.92 21.54
C GLN A 126 3.98 -2.93 20.42
N THR A 127 4.48 -2.44 19.29
CA THR A 127 4.86 -3.22 18.11
C THR A 127 6.38 -3.21 17.91
N THR A 128 6.86 -3.99 16.95
CA THR A 128 8.29 -4.10 16.61
C THR A 128 8.55 -3.87 15.13
N PHE A 129 7.76 -3.02 14.48
CA PHE A 129 7.96 -2.68 13.07
C PHE A 129 9.31 -1.99 12.85
N THR A 130 9.88 -2.22 11.68
CA THR A 130 11.19 -1.67 11.30
C THR A 130 11.09 -0.49 10.33
N ASP A 131 9.95 -0.34 9.64
CA ASP A 131 9.72 0.72 8.66
C ASP A 131 8.21 1.03 8.54
N VAL A 132 7.71 1.90 9.40
CA VAL A 132 6.28 2.27 9.44
C VAL A 132 5.88 3.10 8.21
N TYR A 133 6.81 3.77 7.54
CA TYR A 133 6.53 4.57 6.33
C TYR A 133 6.79 3.80 5.03
N SER A 134 6.94 2.48 5.09
CA SER A 134 6.97 1.67 3.86
C SER A 134 5.60 1.66 3.19
N CYS A 135 5.54 2.02 1.91
CA CYS A 135 4.30 1.93 1.13
C CYS A 135 3.81 0.49 0.95
N TYR A 136 4.66 -0.51 1.15
CA TYR A 136 4.27 -1.91 1.13
C TYR A 136 3.59 -2.32 2.45
N ALA A 137 2.36 -1.88 2.61
CA ALA A 137 1.48 -2.28 3.70
C ALA A 137 0.36 -3.17 3.14
N CYS A 138 0.26 -4.39 3.66
CA CYS A 138 -0.80 -5.35 3.35
C CYS A 138 -1.59 -5.64 4.61
N PHE A 139 -2.90 -5.47 4.58
CA PHE A 139 -3.75 -5.64 5.75
C PHE A 139 -5.12 -6.24 5.39
N LYS A 140 -5.79 -6.82 6.38
CA LYS A 140 -7.18 -7.26 6.23
C LYS A 140 -8.10 -6.07 6.02
N LYS A 141 -8.86 -6.06 4.93
CA LYS A 141 -9.79 -4.97 4.59
C LYS A 141 -10.81 -4.69 5.70
N GLU A 142 -11.30 -5.72 6.38
CA GLU A 142 -12.28 -5.61 7.46
C GLU A 142 -11.85 -4.74 8.64
N LEU A 143 -10.52 -4.58 8.84
CA LEU A 143 -9.97 -3.76 9.92
C LEU A 143 -10.05 -2.26 9.62
N LEU A 144 -10.28 -1.89 8.36
CA LEU A 144 -10.28 -0.49 7.94
C LEU A 144 -11.61 -0.10 7.29
N ASN A 145 -12.33 0.82 7.93
CA ASN A 145 -13.46 1.48 7.28
C ASN A 145 -12.94 2.74 6.55
N HIS A 146 -12.97 2.74 5.22
CA HIS A 146 -12.51 3.83 4.38
C HIS A 146 -13.23 5.16 4.65
N ASN A 147 -14.50 5.13 5.06
CA ASN A 147 -15.28 6.32 5.43
C ASN A 147 -14.73 7.05 6.65
N ASN A 148 -13.96 6.37 7.48
CA ASN A 148 -13.34 6.95 8.68
C ASN A 148 -11.97 7.58 8.39
N LEU A 149 -11.43 7.49 7.17
CA LEU A 149 -10.17 8.12 6.79
C LEU A 149 -10.39 9.62 6.60
N LYS A 150 -9.62 10.41 7.33
CA LYS A 150 -9.75 11.88 7.38
C LYS A 150 -8.76 12.59 6.47
N THR A 151 -7.57 12.03 6.33
CA THR A 151 -6.47 12.63 5.60
C THR A 151 -6.54 12.35 4.10
N ASN A 152 -5.96 13.23 3.27
CA ASN A 152 -5.98 13.10 1.81
C ASN A 152 -4.57 13.08 1.19
N GLY A 153 -3.54 13.39 1.96
CA GLY A 153 -2.15 13.41 1.52
C GLY A 153 -1.38 12.12 1.90
N PHE A 154 -0.05 12.24 1.95
CA PHE A 154 0.85 11.14 2.32
C PHE A 154 0.70 10.68 3.77
N GLU A 155 0.23 11.56 4.65
CA GLU A 155 -0.07 11.26 6.05
C GLU A 155 -1.15 10.20 6.23
N GLN A 156 -1.94 9.92 5.19
CA GLN A 156 -2.97 8.90 5.22
C GLN A 156 -2.40 7.50 5.46
N HIS A 157 -1.18 7.24 4.99
CA HIS A 157 -0.52 5.97 5.25
C HIS A 157 -0.39 5.70 6.76
N ALA A 158 0.09 6.68 7.53
CA ALA A 158 0.18 6.58 8.99
C ALA A 158 -1.22 6.45 9.63
N GLU A 159 -2.22 7.19 9.13
CA GLU A 159 -3.60 7.06 9.59
C GLU A 159 -4.15 5.64 9.41
N ILE A 160 -3.91 5.03 8.25
CA ILE A 160 -4.31 3.65 7.96
C ILE A 160 -3.66 2.68 8.94
N LEU A 161 -2.33 2.76 9.10
CA LEU A 161 -1.60 1.88 10.01
C LEU A 161 -2.09 2.01 11.44
N CYS A 162 -2.28 3.24 11.94
CA CYS A 162 -2.83 3.47 13.27
C CYS A 162 -4.21 2.83 13.46
N LYS A 163 -5.08 2.89 12.46
CA LYS A 163 -6.42 2.32 12.54
C LYS A 163 -6.41 0.80 12.47
N VAL A 164 -5.58 0.23 11.61
CA VAL A 164 -5.42 -1.22 11.46
C VAL A 164 -4.81 -1.82 12.72
N VAL A 165 -3.71 -1.25 13.25
CA VAL A 165 -3.05 -1.75 14.45
C VAL A 165 -3.94 -1.66 15.70
N LYS A 166 -4.81 -0.64 15.81
CA LYS A 166 -5.75 -0.54 16.93
C LYS A 166 -6.82 -1.64 16.96
N LYS A 167 -7.11 -2.26 15.83
CA LYS A 167 -8.16 -3.29 15.71
C LYS A 167 -7.59 -4.69 15.53
N GLY A 168 -6.41 -4.80 14.96
CA GLY A 168 -5.72 -6.05 14.72
C GLY A 168 -4.97 -6.53 15.97
N ASN A 169 -4.66 -7.81 16.02
CA ASN A 169 -3.94 -8.45 17.12
C ASN A 169 -2.82 -9.40 16.63
N ASN A 170 -2.71 -9.61 15.31
CA ASN A 170 -1.76 -10.54 14.71
C ASN A 170 -0.95 -9.82 13.61
N PHE A 171 0.29 -9.41 13.93
CA PHE A 171 1.18 -8.65 13.07
C PHE A 171 2.45 -9.41 12.74
#